data_8a4725b46271a20ae90884f5dbacb5d2
#
_entry.id   8a4725b46271a20ae90884f5dbacb5d2
#
_cell.length_a   1.000
_cell.length_b   1.000
_cell.length_c   1.000
_cell.angle_alpha   90.00
_cell.angle_beta   90.00
_cell.angle_gamma   90.00
#
_symmetry.space_group_name_H-M   'P 1'
#
loop_
_entity.id
_entity.type
_entity.pdbx_description
1 polymer ?
#
loop_
_entity_poly.entity_id
_entity_poly.type
_entity_poly.pdbx_seq_one_letter_code
_entity_poly.pdbx_strand_id
1 'polypeptide(L)'
;YDGDPLAGLNFPAIIDDIRRRWEQEPALFQHVVRQWFLDNLHRLLSIMEPSATYQKEQEAKYCESIRTTSAELTLADREAIAEKALILKQFQTEPDPPEAAKTLPVIAIQDLSPEVDVIPSQVETRSGVTILSHDLFTNDIAYIHLAFDIAHIPDALQSYLPLLCKFMTGLGAGELSYDELSKQIALKTGGIGVHLTSGYGFGGRQTWQKMIVHIRMLYRNIPAAMDILSDILFRGKLSETARMKDLVFEGRNDLQAAVVPSGHIFAKRTAAASLTLP
;
A
#
# COMPACT_ATOMS: atom_id res chain seq x y z
N TYR A 1 16.05 -7.70 -22.79
CA TYR A 1 17.29 -7.25 -22.13
C TYR A 1 18.21 -6.43 -23.04
N ASP A 2 18.01 -6.48 -24.38
CA ASP A 2 18.86 -5.77 -25.36
C ASP A 2 18.24 -4.47 -25.88
N GLY A 3 17.19 -3.95 -25.26
CA GLY A 3 16.52 -2.71 -25.63
C GLY A 3 17.09 -1.49 -24.92
N ASP A 4 16.73 -0.30 -25.40
CA ASP A 4 17.03 0.96 -24.73
C ASP A 4 16.39 0.99 -23.34
N PRO A 5 17.18 1.08 -22.24
CA PRO A 5 16.65 1.09 -20.87
C PRO A 5 15.75 2.31 -20.59
N LEU A 6 15.87 3.39 -21.38
CA LEU A 6 15.10 4.61 -21.23
C LEU A 6 13.76 4.58 -22.01
N ALA A 7 13.61 3.66 -22.95
CA ALA A 7 12.40 3.60 -23.79
C ALA A 7 11.11 3.45 -22.95
N GLY A 8 11.17 2.65 -21.87
CA GLY A 8 10.05 2.45 -20.95
C GLY A 8 9.73 3.67 -20.07
N LEU A 9 10.65 4.62 -19.94
CA LEU A 9 10.46 5.83 -19.14
C LEU A 9 9.78 6.95 -19.93
N ASN A 10 9.79 6.88 -21.26
CA ASN A 10 9.11 7.86 -22.11
C ASN A 10 7.60 7.60 -22.19
N PHE A 11 6.97 7.58 -21.01
CA PHE A 11 5.55 7.27 -20.85
C PHE A 11 4.61 8.19 -21.65
N PRO A 12 4.84 9.53 -21.76
CA PRO A 12 3.99 10.40 -22.57
C PRO A 12 3.93 9.95 -24.03
N ALA A 13 5.06 9.66 -24.66
CA ALA A 13 5.10 9.23 -26.05
C ALA A 13 4.39 7.88 -26.28
N ILE A 14 4.49 6.96 -25.31
CA ILE A 14 3.77 5.68 -25.36
C ILE A 14 2.26 5.89 -25.30
N ILE A 15 1.79 6.76 -24.41
CA ILE A 15 0.35 7.06 -24.28
C ILE A 15 -0.18 7.75 -25.52
N ASP A 16 0.57 8.67 -26.09
CA ASP A 16 0.15 9.39 -27.31
C ASP A 16 0.12 8.46 -28.53
N ASP A 17 1.05 7.50 -28.60
CA ASP A 17 0.99 6.47 -29.64
C ASP A 17 -0.25 5.56 -29.49
N ILE A 18 -0.56 5.12 -28.27
CA ILE A 18 -1.76 4.32 -27.99
C ILE A 18 -3.02 5.09 -28.36
N ARG A 19 -3.12 6.38 -28.01
CA ARG A 19 -4.27 7.22 -28.34
C ARG A 19 -4.46 7.35 -29.85
N ARG A 20 -3.39 7.69 -30.57
CA ARG A 20 -3.41 7.81 -32.03
C ARG A 20 -3.86 6.49 -32.70
N ARG A 21 -3.34 5.34 -32.24
CA ARG A 21 -3.73 4.04 -32.77
C ARG A 21 -5.18 3.72 -32.46
N TRP A 22 -5.66 4.05 -31.26
CA TRP A 22 -7.06 3.84 -30.87
C TRP A 22 -8.03 4.72 -31.67
N GLU A 23 -7.65 5.96 -31.96
CA GLU A 23 -8.44 6.86 -32.84
C GLU A 23 -8.55 6.28 -34.27
N GLN A 24 -7.48 5.68 -34.78
CA GLN A 24 -7.46 5.04 -36.10
C GLN A 24 -8.20 3.70 -36.12
N GLU A 25 -8.18 2.97 -35.01
CA GLU A 25 -8.78 1.66 -34.84
C GLU A 25 -9.55 1.56 -33.52
N PRO A 26 -10.84 1.94 -33.49
CA PRO A 26 -11.66 1.90 -32.25
C PRO A 26 -11.73 0.52 -31.58
N ALA A 27 -11.52 -0.56 -32.32
CA ALA A 27 -11.48 -1.94 -31.84
C ALA A 27 -10.06 -2.42 -31.43
N LEU A 28 -9.07 -1.52 -31.32
CA LEU A 28 -7.68 -1.86 -31.04
C LEU A 28 -7.52 -2.80 -29.83
N PHE A 29 -8.13 -2.45 -28.70
CA PHE A 29 -8.00 -3.25 -27.50
C PHE A 29 -8.69 -4.60 -27.61
N GLN A 30 -9.84 -4.68 -28.30
CA GLN A 30 -10.53 -5.94 -28.56
C GLN A 30 -9.69 -6.84 -29.46
N HIS A 31 -9.01 -6.30 -30.48
CA HIS A 31 -8.11 -7.06 -31.32
C HIS A 31 -6.90 -7.57 -30.55
N VAL A 32 -6.29 -6.74 -29.72
CA VAL A 32 -5.17 -7.15 -28.86
C VAL A 32 -5.60 -8.28 -27.92
N VAL A 33 -6.76 -8.14 -27.24
CA VAL A 33 -7.29 -9.19 -26.37
C VAL A 33 -7.55 -10.47 -27.16
N ARG A 34 -8.17 -10.39 -28.34
CA ARG A 34 -8.42 -11.55 -29.19
C ARG A 34 -7.12 -12.25 -29.57
N GLN A 35 -6.17 -11.49 -30.13
CA GLN A 35 -4.90 -12.03 -30.64
C GLN A 35 -4.05 -12.69 -29.54
N TRP A 36 -3.92 -12.01 -28.40
CA TRP A 36 -2.97 -12.43 -27.36
C TRP A 36 -3.56 -13.34 -26.28
N PHE A 37 -4.87 -13.28 -26.06
CA PHE A 37 -5.52 -14.07 -25.01
C PHE A 37 -6.50 -15.11 -25.54
N LEU A 38 -7.32 -14.80 -26.55
CA LEU A 38 -8.36 -15.74 -27.01
C LEU A 38 -7.84 -16.71 -28.07
N ASP A 39 -7.16 -16.19 -29.10
CA ASP A 39 -6.68 -16.99 -30.24
C ASP A 39 -5.26 -17.55 -29.99
N ASN A 40 -4.60 -17.14 -28.91
CA ASN A 40 -3.28 -17.64 -28.54
C ASN A 40 -3.39 -19.08 -28.03
N LEU A 41 -2.77 -20.02 -28.74
CA LEU A 41 -2.72 -21.45 -28.36
C LEU A 41 -1.73 -21.70 -27.20
N HIS A 42 -0.82 -20.78 -26.95
CA HIS A 42 0.15 -20.86 -25.86
C HIS A 42 -0.46 -20.36 -24.54
N ARG A 43 -1.44 -21.10 -24.03
CA ARG A 43 -2.18 -20.76 -22.83
C ARG A 43 -2.33 -21.95 -21.90
N LEU A 44 -2.36 -21.67 -20.59
CA LEU A 44 -2.63 -22.64 -19.54
C LEU A 44 -3.87 -22.17 -18.76
N LEU A 45 -4.83 -23.06 -18.59
CA LEU A 45 -5.93 -22.85 -17.64
C LEU A 45 -5.57 -23.57 -16.35
N SER A 46 -5.40 -22.81 -15.25
CA SER A 46 -5.22 -23.36 -13.92
C SER A 46 -6.48 -23.13 -13.12
N ILE A 47 -7.02 -24.21 -12.55
CA ILE A 47 -8.19 -24.17 -11.66
C ILE A 47 -7.68 -24.44 -10.25
N MET A 48 -7.95 -23.51 -9.33
CA MET A 48 -7.57 -23.64 -7.93
C MET A 48 -8.84 -23.81 -7.10
N GLU A 49 -8.92 -24.93 -6.39
CA GLU A 49 -10.04 -25.22 -5.51
C GLU A 49 -9.57 -25.22 -4.05
N PRO A 50 -10.40 -24.71 -3.10
CA PRO A 50 -10.05 -24.76 -1.68
C PRO A 50 -10.02 -26.20 -1.19
N SER A 51 -8.96 -26.57 -0.46
CA SER A 51 -8.80 -27.90 0.15
C SER A 51 -8.49 -27.76 1.63
N ALA A 52 -9.26 -28.46 2.45
CA ALA A 52 -9.02 -28.52 3.91
C ALA A 52 -7.82 -29.40 4.28
N THR A 53 -7.36 -30.26 3.36
CA THR A 53 -6.31 -31.28 3.62
C THR A 53 -4.98 -30.94 2.94
N TYR A 54 -4.97 -30.04 1.98
CA TYR A 54 -3.81 -29.73 1.12
C TYR A 54 -2.52 -29.49 1.93
N GLN A 55 -2.58 -28.67 2.99
CA GLN A 55 -1.41 -28.35 3.78
C GLN A 55 -0.82 -29.60 4.48
N LYS A 56 -1.70 -30.44 5.04
CA LYS A 56 -1.28 -31.71 5.69
C LYS A 56 -0.68 -32.68 4.69
N GLU A 57 -1.26 -32.76 3.48
CA GLU A 57 -0.76 -33.63 2.42
C GLU A 57 0.61 -33.15 1.92
N GLN A 58 0.83 -31.85 1.76
CA GLN A 58 2.12 -31.30 1.38
C GLN A 58 3.18 -31.53 2.45
N GLU A 59 2.83 -31.34 3.73
CA GLU A 59 3.72 -31.61 4.85
C GLU A 59 4.09 -33.11 4.91
N ALA A 60 3.13 -33.99 4.75
CA ALA A 60 3.38 -35.44 4.70
C ALA A 60 4.31 -35.82 3.53
N LYS A 61 4.08 -35.28 2.34
CA LYS A 61 4.95 -35.49 1.17
C LYS A 61 6.37 -34.97 1.41
N TYR A 62 6.50 -33.79 2.03
CA TYR A 62 7.78 -33.20 2.37
C TYR A 62 8.54 -34.07 3.39
N CYS A 63 7.89 -34.50 4.47
CA CYS A 63 8.48 -35.38 5.47
C CYS A 63 8.92 -36.73 4.86
N GLU A 64 8.11 -37.31 3.97
CA GLU A 64 8.44 -38.54 3.27
C GLU A 64 9.64 -38.37 2.33
N SER A 65 9.70 -37.25 1.58
CA SER A 65 10.86 -36.96 0.73
C SER A 65 12.16 -36.83 1.54
N ILE A 66 12.12 -36.14 2.69
CA ILE A 66 13.27 -36.04 3.59
C ILE A 66 13.66 -37.42 4.13
N ARG A 67 12.68 -38.24 4.51
CA ARG A 67 12.95 -39.58 5.05
C ARG A 67 13.60 -40.47 4.00
N THR A 68 13.10 -40.47 2.76
CA THR A 68 13.66 -41.22 1.65
C THR A 68 15.08 -40.77 1.34
N THR A 69 15.30 -39.46 1.15
CA THR A 69 16.63 -38.91 0.91
C THR A 69 17.59 -39.24 2.06
N SER A 70 17.14 -39.10 3.33
CA SER A 70 17.97 -39.40 4.51
C SER A 70 18.34 -40.88 4.60
N ALA A 71 17.49 -41.79 4.12
CA ALA A 71 17.77 -43.22 4.11
C ALA A 71 18.82 -43.63 3.06
N GLU A 72 18.89 -42.86 1.97
CA GLU A 72 19.85 -43.09 0.88
C GLU A 72 21.25 -42.51 1.16
N LEU A 73 21.37 -41.58 2.13
CA LEU A 73 22.66 -40.96 2.48
C LEU A 73 23.57 -41.96 3.21
N THR A 74 24.78 -42.07 2.69
CA THR A 74 25.88 -42.78 3.36
C THR A 74 26.43 -41.99 4.54
N LEU A 75 27.27 -42.62 5.40
CA LEU A 75 27.97 -41.89 6.45
C LEU A 75 28.84 -40.76 5.91
N ALA A 76 29.53 -41.01 4.81
CA ALA A 76 30.38 -40.00 4.16
C ALA A 76 29.54 -38.80 3.62
N ASP A 77 28.35 -39.03 3.07
CA ASP A 77 27.45 -37.98 2.64
C ASP A 77 26.96 -37.10 3.80
N ARG A 78 26.64 -37.76 4.95
CA ARG A 78 26.22 -37.03 6.17
C ARG A 78 27.34 -36.19 6.76
N GLU A 79 28.57 -36.72 6.77
CA GLU A 79 29.75 -35.96 7.19
C GLU A 79 30.01 -34.77 6.27
N ALA A 80 29.94 -34.96 4.95
CA ALA A 80 30.11 -33.90 3.97
C ALA A 80 29.02 -32.79 4.09
N ILE A 81 27.77 -33.17 4.35
CA ILE A 81 26.67 -32.23 4.59
C ILE A 81 26.94 -31.44 5.89
N ALA A 82 27.35 -32.09 6.94
CA ALA A 82 27.66 -31.45 8.24
C ALA A 82 28.85 -30.47 8.09
N GLU A 83 29.88 -30.83 7.36
CA GLU A 83 31.05 -29.98 7.06
C GLU A 83 30.61 -28.74 6.24
N LYS A 84 29.83 -28.94 5.16
CA LYS A 84 29.30 -27.82 4.37
C LYS A 84 28.42 -26.88 5.19
N ALA A 85 27.62 -27.42 6.10
CA ALA A 85 26.77 -26.60 6.97
C ALA A 85 27.60 -25.74 7.94
N LEU A 86 28.73 -26.29 8.46
CA LEU A 86 29.67 -25.53 9.28
C LEU A 86 30.38 -24.43 8.50
N ILE A 87 30.83 -24.75 7.30
CA ILE A 87 31.47 -23.74 6.39
C ILE A 87 30.48 -22.63 6.07
N LEU A 88 29.25 -22.97 5.72
CA LEU A 88 28.20 -21.98 5.43
C LEU A 88 27.92 -21.11 6.65
N LYS A 89 27.79 -21.71 7.83
CA LYS A 89 27.56 -20.97 9.08
C LYS A 89 28.73 -20.02 9.37
N GLN A 90 29.96 -20.46 9.19
CA GLN A 90 31.14 -19.65 9.37
C GLN A 90 31.13 -18.47 8.37
N PHE A 91 30.90 -18.73 7.10
CA PHE A 91 30.81 -17.71 6.06
C PHE A 91 29.73 -16.65 6.37
N GLN A 92 28.57 -17.08 6.91
CA GLN A 92 27.47 -16.18 7.27
C GLN A 92 27.73 -15.33 8.52
N THR A 93 28.63 -15.79 9.40
CA THR A 93 28.93 -15.12 10.67
C THR A 93 30.26 -14.38 10.68
N GLU A 94 31.15 -14.67 9.71
CA GLU A 94 32.43 -14.00 9.58
C GLU A 94 32.20 -12.56 9.09
N PRO A 95 32.76 -11.55 9.78
CA PRO A 95 32.68 -10.18 9.32
C PRO A 95 33.36 -10.00 7.97
N ASP A 96 32.79 -9.16 7.12
CA ASP A 96 33.42 -8.80 5.85
C ASP A 96 34.83 -8.24 6.07
N PRO A 97 35.81 -8.58 5.22
CA PRO A 97 37.15 -8.01 5.30
C PRO A 97 37.07 -6.47 5.26
N PRO A 98 37.85 -5.76 6.09
CA PRO A 98 37.85 -4.29 6.11
C PRO A 98 38.06 -3.66 4.74
N GLU A 99 38.81 -4.33 3.87
CA GLU A 99 39.09 -3.87 2.50
C GLU A 99 37.85 -3.94 1.61
N ALA A 100 36.96 -4.97 1.80
CA ALA A 100 35.71 -5.05 1.10
C ALA A 100 34.75 -3.94 1.55
N ALA A 101 34.71 -3.65 2.85
CA ALA A 101 33.89 -2.55 3.38
C ALA A 101 34.33 -1.17 2.82
N LYS A 102 35.63 -0.96 2.53
CA LYS A 102 36.12 0.27 1.94
C LYS A 102 35.71 0.51 0.48
N THR A 103 35.21 -0.53 -0.21
CA THR A 103 34.69 -0.39 -1.58
C THR A 103 33.30 0.23 -1.62
N LEU A 104 32.59 0.24 -0.50
CA LEU A 104 31.29 0.86 -0.40
C LEU A 104 31.45 2.39 -0.38
N PRO A 105 30.63 3.13 -1.16
CA PRO A 105 30.64 4.58 -1.09
C PRO A 105 30.16 5.01 0.29
N VAL A 106 30.96 5.80 0.98
CA VAL A 106 30.65 6.35 2.31
C VAL A 106 30.33 7.83 2.15
N ILE A 107 29.17 8.23 2.61
CA ILE A 107 28.81 9.65 2.70
C ILE A 107 29.54 10.23 3.91
N ALA A 108 30.39 11.22 3.68
CA ALA A 108 31.04 11.97 4.75
C ALA A 108 30.15 13.12 5.21
N ILE A 109 30.39 13.63 6.42
CA ILE A 109 29.59 14.75 6.98
C ILE A 109 29.63 15.98 6.06
N GLN A 110 30.77 16.22 5.39
CA GLN A 110 30.89 17.32 4.43
C GLN A 110 30.07 17.17 3.15
N ASP A 111 29.62 15.96 2.85
CA ASP A 111 28.77 15.69 1.69
C ASP A 111 27.29 15.98 2.00
N LEU A 112 26.96 16.20 3.28
CA LEU A 112 25.63 16.57 3.71
C LEU A 112 25.48 18.09 3.64
N SER A 113 24.41 18.56 3.02
CA SER A 113 24.07 19.99 3.08
C SER A 113 23.82 20.40 4.54
N PRO A 114 24.47 21.46 5.04
CA PRO A 114 24.17 22.00 6.35
C PRO A 114 22.81 22.72 6.41
N GLU A 115 22.22 22.98 5.25
CA GLU A 115 20.92 23.63 5.13
C GLU A 115 19.81 22.60 5.01
N VAL A 116 18.75 22.80 5.77
CA VAL A 116 17.53 21.99 5.68
C VAL A 116 16.64 22.59 4.59
N ASP A 117 16.20 21.75 3.67
CA ASP A 117 15.23 22.16 2.66
C ASP A 117 13.94 22.65 3.34
N VAL A 118 13.62 23.92 3.14
CA VAL A 118 12.39 24.50 3.67
C VAL A 118 11.29 24.42 2.62
N ILE A 119 10.24 23.68 2.95
CA ILE A 119 9.06 23.61 2.08
C ILE A 119 8.35 24.99 2.13
N PRO A 120 8.21 25.69 0.99
CA PRO A 120 7.49 26.96 0.95
C PRO A 120 6.05 26.74 1.39
N SER A 121 5.63 27.47 2.41
CA SER A 121 4.31 27.29 3.01
C SER A 121 3.64 28.64 3.18
N GLN A 122 2.42 28.77 2.66
CA GLN A 122 1.56 29.92 2.90
C GLN A 122 0.41 29.49 3.80
N VAL A 123 0.11 30.31 4.80
CA VAL A 123 -0.96 30.05 5.77
C VAL A 123 -2.01 31.13 5.62
N GLU A 124 -3.23 30.74 5.30
CA GLU A 124 -4.38 31.65 5.28
C GLU A 124 -5.54 31.09 6.09
N THR A 125 -6.42 31.96 6.55
CA THR A 125 -7.68 31.56 7.18
C THR A 125 -8.82 32.07 6.33
N ARG A 126 -9.69 31.14 5.89
CA ARG A 126 -10.85 31.46 5.09
C ARG A 126 -12.09 30.80 5.70
N SER A 127 -13.09 31.60 6.02
CA SER A 127 -14.33 31.12 6.66
C SER A 127 -14.11 30.27 7.93
N GLY A 128 -13.10 30.62 8.73
CA GLY A 128 -12.75 29.89 9.95
C GLY A 128 -11.93 28.60 9.74
N VAL A 129 -11.59 28.28 8.50
CA VAL A 129 -10.73 27.13 8.15
C VAL A 129 -9.31 27.62 7.88
N THR A 130 -8.34 27.00 8.53
CA THR A 130 -6.92 27.23 8.23
C THR A 130 -6.51 26.45 7.00
N ILE A 131 -5.96 27.13 6.02
CA ILE A 131 -5.47 26.55 4.76
C ILE A 131 -3.95 26.70 4.74
N LEU A 132 -3.27 25.57 4.52
CA LEU A 132 -1.83 25.52 4.27
C LEU A 132 -1.62 25.20 2.78
N SER A 133 -0.95 26.10 2.08
CA SER A 133 -0.64 25.94 0.67
C SER A 133 0.86 25.81 0.47
N HIS A 134 1.27 24.84 -0.35
CA HIS A 134 2.65 24.55 -0.69
C HIS A 134 2.79 24.59 -2.21
N ASP A 135 3.43 25.63 -2.72
CA ASP A 135 3.69 25.76 -4.17
C ASP A 135 4.95 24.95 -4.51
N LEU A 136 4.73 23.70 -4.92
CA LEU A 136 5.77 22.75 -5.28
C LEU A 136 5.52 22.21 -6.69
N PHE A 137 6.58 21.87 -7.40
CA PHE A 137 6.47 21.17 -8.66
C PHE A 137 5.93 19.76 -8.45
N THR A 138 4.71 19.50 -8.93
CA THR A 138 3.99 18.23 -8.73
C THR A 138 3.61 17.55 -10.05
N ASN A 139 4.14 18.01 -11.17
CA ASN A 139 3.88 17.45 -12.50
C ASN A 139 2.37 17.31 -12.79
N ASP A 140 1.62 18.41 -12.68
CA ASP A 140 0.16 18.50 -12.88
C ASP A 140 -0.69 17.65 -11.90
N ILE A 141 -0.15 17.26 -10.75
CA ILE A 141 -0.91 16.54 -9.74
C ILE A 141 -1.21 17.48 -8.57
N ALA A 142 -2.48 17.64 -8.24
CA ALA A 142 -2.91 18.30 -7.01
C ALA A 142 -3.02 17.28 -5.88
N TYR A 143 -2.51 17.65 -4.70
CA TYR A 143 -2.62 16.89 -3.46
C TYR A 143 -3.42 17.72 -2.47
N ILE A 144 -4.51 17.19 -1.95
CA ILE A 144 -5.37 17.87 -0.98
C ILE A 144 -5.52 16.98 0.25
N HIS A 145 -5.25 17.53 1.42
CA HIS A 145 -5.46 16.88 2.71
C HIS A 145 -6.46 17.70 3.53
N LEU A 146 -7.53 17.06 3.96
CA LEU A 146 -8.51 17.63 4.89
C LEU A 146 -8.26 17.03 6.28
N ALA A 147 -7.96 17.86 7.24
CA ALA A 147 -7.66 17.45 8.61
C ALA A 147 -8.82 17.83 9.54
N PHE A 148 -9.57 16.85 10.00
CA PHE A 148 -10.67 17.02 10.95
C PHE A 148 -10.17 16.74 12.35
N ASP A 149 -10.41 17.66 13.28
CA ASP A 149 -10.10 17.44 14.69
C ASP A 149 -11.12 16.46 15.28
N ILE A 150 -10.64 15.37 15.86
CA ILE A 150 -11.43 14.31 16.47
C ILE A 150 -11.23 14.19 17.98
N ALA A 151 -10.43 15.07 18.59
CA ALA A 151 -10.17 15.05 20.03
C ALA A 151 -11.43 15.29 20.87
N HIS A 152 -12.46 15.91 20.29
CA HIS A 152 -13.74 16.16 20.95
C HIS A 152 -14.73 15.00 20.88
N ILE A 153 -14.41 13.93 20.14
CA ILE A 153 -15.29 12.76 20.02
C ILE A 153 -15.23 11.97 21.34
N PRO A 154 -16.38 11.64 21.95
CA PRO A 154 -16.41 10.84 23.17
C PRO A 154 -15.66 9.53 23.05
N ASP A 155 -14.92 9.13 24.10
CA ASP A 155 -14.10 7.92 24.13
C ASP A 155 -14.86 6.66 23.73
N ALA A 156 -16.13 6.55 24.12
CA ALA A 156 -17.01 5.43 23.76
C ALA A 156 -17.20 5.28 22.23
N LEU A 157 -17.01 6.36 21.46
CA LEU A 157 -17.18 6.37 20.01
C LEU A 157 -15.84 6.31 19.26
N GLN A 158 -14.73 6.58 19.91
CA GLN A 158 -13.42 6.60 19.26
C GLN A 158 -13.04 5.23 18.65
N SER A 159 -13.44 4.13 19.29
CA SER A 159 -13.20 2.77 18.76
C SER A 159 -13.90 2.49 17.43
N TYR A 160 -14.91 3.26 17.04
CA TYR A 160 -15.59 3.14 15.76
C TYR A 160 -14.95 3.95 14.62
N LEU A 161 -14.07 4.90 14.94
CA LEU A 161 -13.45 5.76 13.93
C LEU A 161 -12.64 4.99 12.87
N PRO A 162 -11.89 3.93 13.20
CA PRO A 162 -11.21 3.12 12.18
C PRO A 162 -12.20 2.47 11.20
N LEU A 163 -13.36 2.03 11.68
CA LEU A 163 -14.42 1.48 10.83
C LEU A 163 -15.05 2.57 9.96
N LEU A 164 -15.28 3.77 10.52
CA LEU A 164 -15.78 4.90 9.75
C LEU A 164 -14.83 5.23 8.58
N CYS A 165 -13.52 5.27 8.83
CA CYS A 165 -12.53 5.50 7.77
C CYS A 165 -12.64 4.44 6.65
N LYS A 166 -12.84 3.16 7.00
CA LYS A 166 -13.03 2.07 6.03
C LYS A 166 -14.36 2.21 5.29
N PHE A 167 -15.42 2.62 5.97
CA PHE A 167 -16.74 2.80 5.37
C PHE A 167 -16.80 3.97 4.38
N MET A 168 -16.13 5.09 4.69
CA MET A 168 -16.11 6.26 3.81
C MET A 168 -15.60 5.96 2.39
N THR A 169 -14.70 5.02 2.24
CA THR A 169 -14.14 4.62 0.93
C THR A 169 -14.65 3.28 0.41
N GLY A 170 -15.37 2.53 1.22
CA GLY A 170 -15.84 1.17 0.91
C GLY A 170 -17.34 1.03 0.66
N LEU A 171 -18.11 2.10 0.88
CA LEU A 171 -19.56 2.17 0.62
C LEU A 171 -19.85 3.06 -0.59
N GLY A 172 -21.09 3.02 -1.06
CA GLY A 172 -21.57 3.99 -2.04
C GLY A 172 -21.72 5.41 -1.47
N ALA A 173 -21.82 6.42 -2.34
CA ALA A 173 -22.05 7.80 -1.95
C ALA A 173 -22.87 8.53 -3.00
N GLY A 174 -23.67 9.51 -2.60
CA GLY A 174 -24.63 10.20 -3.47
C GLY A 174 -25.57 9.20 -4.14
N GLU A 175 -25.64 9.26 -5.45
CA GLU A 175 -26.45 8.33 -6.24
C GLU A 175 -25.70 7.04 -6.60
N LEU A 176 -24.37 7.03 -6.45
CA LEU A 176 -23.51 5.92 -6.89
C LEU A 176 -23.51 4.76 -5.91
N SER A 177 -23.59 3.54 -6.42
CA SER A 177 -23.24 2.33 -5.68
C SER A 177 -21.73 2.30 -5.37
N TYR A 178 -21.30 1.40 -4.49
CA TYR A 178 -19.87 1.32 -4.17
C TYR A 178 -18.99 0.97 -5.38
N ASP A 179 -19.48 0.11 -6.29
CA ASP A 179 -18.77 -0.28 -7.51
C ASP A 179 -18.62 0.90 -8.47
N GLU A 180 -19.71 1.66 -8.66
CA GLU A 180 -19.72 2.86 -9.49
C GLU A 180 -18.84 3.96 -8.90
N LEU A 181 -18.90 4.17 -7.58
CA LEU A 181 -18.06 5.13 -6.89
C LEU A 181 -16.58 4.75 -7.02
N SER A 182 -16.24 3.48 -6.78
CA SER A 182 -14.88 2.96 -6.93
C SER A 182 -14.33 3.18 -8.34
N LYS A 183 -15.17 2.94 -9.37
CA LYS A 183 -14.83 3.22 -10.76
C LYS A 183 -14.61 4.72 -11.01
N GLN A 184 -15.45 5.59 -10.47
CA GLN A 184 -15.26 7.04 -10.62
C GLN A 184 -14.01 7.52 -9.90
N ILE A 185 -13.71 7.03 -8.70
CA ILE A 185 -12.46 7.31 -7.99
C ILE A 185 -11.27 6.92 -8.86
N ALA A 186 -11.25 5.71 -9.42
CA ALA A 186 -10.15 5.23 -10.25
C ALA A 186 -9.97 6.04 -11.55
N LEU A 187 -11.06 6.51 -12.16
CA LEU A 187 -11.02 7.27 -13.41
C LEU A 187 -10.69 8.75 -13.23
N LYS A 188 -11.07 9.36 -12.10
CA LYS A 188 -10.97 10.81 -11.89
C LYS A 188 -9.91 11.23 -10.91
N THR A 189 -9.39 10.29 -10.10
CA THR A 189 -8.41 10.58 -9.06
C THR A 189 -7.23 9.61 -9.13
N GLY A 190 -6.16 9.94 -8.43
CA GLY A 190 -5.06 9.01 -8.13
C GLY A 190 -5.28 8.23 -6.83
N GLY A 191 -6.49 8.32 -6.27
CA GLY A 191 -6.92 7.66 -5.04
C GLY A 191 -7.41 8.63 -3.97
N ILE A 192 -8.35 8.15 -3.17
CA ILE A 192 -8.86 8.80 -1.97
C ILE A 192 -8.57 7.87 -0.80
N GLY A 193 -8.05 8.40 0.30
CA GLY A 193 -7.84 7.62 1.50
C GLY A 193 -8.23 8.39 2.75
N VAL A 194 -8.61 7.66 3.78
CA VAL A 194 -8.99 8.20 5.09
C VAL A 194 -8.23 7.43 6.16
N HIS A 195 -7.57 8.14 7.05
CA HIS A 195 -6.85 7.53 8.16
C HIS A 195 -6.87 8.40 9.41
N LEU A 196 -6.64 7.78 10.54
CA LEU A 196 -6.50 8.44 11.82
C LEU A 196 -5.02 8.66 12.13
N THR A 197 -4.72 9.80 12.70
CA THR A 197 -3.36 10.14 13.16
C THR A 197 -3.43 10.93 14.44
N SER A 198 -2.44 10.75 15.28
CA SER A 198 -2.28 11.50 16.53
C SER A 198 -0.81 11.83 16.74
N GLY A 199 -0.55 12.83 17.54
CA GLY A 199 0.80 13.25 17.86
C GLY A 199 0.85 14.30 18.94
N TYR A 200 2.07 14.76 19.17
CA TYR A 200 2.35 15.83 20.09
C TYR A 200 2.73 17.10 19.30
N GLY A 201 2.28 18.24 19.78
CA GLY A 201 2.72 19.52 19.28
C GLY A 201 4.20 19.77 19.60
N PHE A 202 4.79 20.73 18.93
CA PHE A 202 6.18 21.14 19.19
C PHE A 202 6.36 21.46 20.68
N GLY A 203 7.37 20.87 21.31
CA GLY A 203 7.61 20.99 22.75
C GLY A 203 6.84 20.01 23.65
N GLY A 204 6.07 19.08 23.10
CA GLY A 204 5.48 17.94 23.80
C GLY A 204 4.32 18.24 24.75
N ARG A 205 3.78 19.47 24.74
CA ARG A 205 2.77 19.94 25.72
C ARG A 205 1.32 19.80 25.27
N GLN A 206 1.07 19.64 23.98
CA GLN A 206 -0.28 19.48 23.42
C GLN A 206 -0.36 18.22 22.59
N THR A 207 -1.33 17.40 22.89
CA THR A 207 -1.70 16.27 22.04
C THR A 207 -2.72 16.73 21.00
N TRP A 208 -2.69 16.10 19.84
CA TRP A 208 -3.69 16.30 18.82
C TRP A 208 -4.10 14.95 18.22
N GLN A 209 -5.35 14.86 17.83
CA GLN A 209 -5.91 13.69 17.15
C GLN A 209 -6.68 14.17 15.93
N LYS A 210 -6.40 13.60 14.78
CA LYS A 210 -7.01 14.02 13.52
C LYS A 210 -7.43 12.86 12.67
N MET A 211 -8.56 13.00 12.00
CA MET A 211 -8.93 12.21 10.85
C MET A 211 -8.48 12.96 9.60
N ILE A 212 -7.62 12.34 8.83
CA ILE A 212 -7.09 12.90 7.58
C ILE A 212 -7.78 12.23 6.40
N VAL A 213 -8.45 13.03 5.59
CA VAL A 213 -8.95 12.62 4.28
C VAL A 213 -8.00 13.20 3.23
N HIS A 214 -7.36 12.34 2.46
CA HIS A 214 -6.44 12.76 1.43
C HIS A 214 -6.92 12.32 0.06
N ILE A 215 -6.72 13.18 -0.91
CA ILE A 215 -7.02 12.93 -2.31
C ILE A 215 -5.90 13.50 -3.18
N ARG A 216 -5.58 12.80 -4.22
CA ARG A 216 -4.67 13.27 -5.29
C ARG A 216 -5.37 13.15 -6.64
N MET A 217 -5.17 14.13 -7.51
CA MET A 217 -5.79 14.14 -8.82
C MET A 217 -4.98 14.97 -9.81
N LEU A 218 -5.16 14.74 -11.09
CA LEU A 218 -4.67 15.67 -12.10
C LEU A 218 -5.43 17.01 -12.02
N TYR A 219 -4.76 18.12 -12.28
CA TYR A 219 -5.37 19.46 -12.24
C TYR A 219 -6.67 19.54 -13.04
N ARG A 220 -6.70 18.97 -14.24
CA ARG A 220 -7.91 18.92 -15.10
C ARG A 220 -9.09 18.18 -14.47
N ASN A 221 -8.85 17.33 -13.48
CA ASN A 221 -9.86 16.51 -12.83
C ASN A 221 -10.33 17.09 -11.49
N ILE A 222 -9.77 18.21 -11.03
CA ILE A 222 -10.11 18.82 -9.73
C ILE A 222 -11.63 18.95 -9.53
N PRO A 223 -12.42 19.53 -10.45
CA PRO A 223 -13.87 19.67 -10.23
C PRO A 223 -14.54 18.32 -9.97
N ALA A 224 -14.34 17.34 -10.84
CA ALA A 224 -14.95 16.02 -10.70
C ALA A 224 -14.48 15.25 -9.44
N ALA A 225 -13.20 15.43 -9.07
CA ALA A 225 -12.63 14.81 -7.86
C ALA A 225 -13.21 15.43 -6.58
N MET A 226 -13.45 16.75 -6.58
CA MET A 226 -14.09 17.45 -5.47
C MET A 226 -15.57 17.09 -5.32
N ASP A 227 -16.30 16.88 -6.41
CA ASP A 227 -17.67 16.37 -6.36
C ASP A 227 -17.73 14.98 -5.70
N ILE A 228 -16.85 14.05 -6.12
CA ILE A 228 -16.71 12.72 -5.52
C ILE A 228 -16.39 12.82 -4.03
N LEU A 229 -15.44 13.68 -3.66
CA LEU A 229 -15.04 13.89 -2.27
C LEU A 229 -16.19 14.44 -1.43
N SER A 230 -16.95 15.39 -1.97
CA SER A 230 -18.15 15.95 -1.34
C SER A 230 -19.22 14.87 -1.10
N ASP A 231 -19.44 13.99 -2.08
CA ASP A 231 -20.38 12.89 -1.94
C ASP A 231 -19.95 11.92 -0.84
N ILE A 232 -18.69 11.56 -0.78
CA ILE A 232 -18.14 10.69 0.27
C ILE A 232 -18.32 11.32 1.65
N LEU A 233 -18.03 12.61 1.80
CA LEU A 233 -18.08 13.31 3.07
C LEU A 233 -19.49 13.56 3.59
N PHE A 234 -20.42 13.90 2.71
CA PHE A 234 -21.74 14.42 3.11
C PHE A 234 -22.91 13.53 2.69
N ARG A 235 -22.71 12.61 1.76
CA ARG A 235 -23.74 11.75 1.20
C ARG A 235 -23.38 10.27 1.16
N GLY A 236 -22.50 9.83 2.08
CA GLY A 236 -22.11 8.42 2.21
C GLY A 236 -23.31 7.54 2.56
N LYS A 237 -23.45 6.39 1.91
CA LYS A 237 -24.58 5.47 2.09
C LYS A 237 -24.40 4.56 3.31
N LEU A 238 -24.38 5.14 4.51
CA LEU A 238 -24.24 4.40 5.77
C LEU A 238 -25.44 3.47 6.10
N SER A 239 -26.44 3.42 5.25
CA SER A 239 -27.56 2.46 5.35
C SER A 239 -27.30 1.11 4.68
N GLU A 240 -26.21 0.95 3.93
CA GLU A 240 -25.81 -0.29 3.25
C GLU A 240 -25.26 -1.34 4.24
N THR A 241 -26.09 -1.80 5.16
CA THR A 241 -25.67 -2.67 6.28
C THR A 241 -25.05 -3.99 5.84
N ALA A 242 -25.46 -4.56 4.72
CA ALA A 242 -24.86 -5.78 4.16
C ALA A 242 -23.40 -5.52 3.79
N ARG A 243 -23.12 -4.47 3.02
CA ARG A 243 -21.75 -4.11 2.63
C ARG A 243 -20.88 -3.69 3.81
N MET A 244 -21.46 -2.96 4.78
CA MET A 244 -20.75 -2.63 6.03
C MET A 244 -20.31 -3.90 6.77
N LYS A 245 -21.15 -4.93 6.83
CA LYS A 245 -20.83 -6.21 7.44
C LYS A 245 -19.67 -6.91 6.72
N ASP A 246 -19.67 -6.90 5.40
CA ASP A 246 -18.58 -7.46 4.60
C ASP A 246 -17.25 -6.74 4.89
N LEU A 247 -17.27 -5.40 4.93
CA LEU A 247 -16.08 -4.59 5.25
C LEU A 247 -15.55 -4.85 6.66
N VAL A 248 -16.42 -5.13 7.63
CA VAL A 248 -16.02 -5.52 8.98
C VAL A 248 -15.36 -6.90 8.97
N PHE A 249 -15.91 -7.87 8.24
CA PHE A 249 -15.30 -9.19 8.11
C PHE A 249 -13.96 -9.16 7.38
N GLU A 250 -13.86 -8.38 6.30
CA GLU A 250 -12.58 -8.13 5.62
C GLU A 250 -11.55 -7.59 6.62
N GLY A 251 -11.89 -6.50 7.35
CA GLY A 251 -10.98 -5.89 8.33
C GLY A 251 -10.57 -6.86 9.45
N ARG A 252 -11.48 -7.70 9.92
CA ARG A 252 -11.15 -8.74 10.89
C ARG A 252 -10.16 -9.76 10.33
N ASN A 253 -10.40 -10.22 9.10
CA ASN A 253 -9.52 -11.18 8.45
C ASN A 253 -8.12 -10.58 8.19
N ASP A 254 -8.05 -9.32 7.76
CA ASP A 254 -6.80 -8.58 7.57
C ASP A 254 -6.00 -8.50 8.89
N LEU A 255 -6.67 -8.15 9.99
CA LEU A 255 -6.04 -8.09 11.31
C LEU A 255 -5.55 -9.46 11.78
N GLN A 256 -6.36 -10.52 11.59
CA GLN A 256 -5.96 -11.88 11.94
C GLN A 256 -4.75 -12.34 11.13
N ALA A 257 -4.73 -12.07 9.83
CA ALA A 257 -3.60 -12.39 8.96
C ALA A 257 -2.34 -11.61 9.32
N ALA A 258 -2.49 -10.37 9.82
CA ALA A 258 -1.38 -9.52 10.22
C ALA A 258 -0.73 -9.91 11.57
N VAL A 259 -1.37 -10.71 12.40
CA VAL A 259 -0.88 -11.02 13.75
C VAL A 259 0.53 -11.63 13.71
N VAL A 260 0.75 -12.64 12.88
CA VAL A 260 2.05 -13.33 12.80
C VAL A 260 3.13 -12.44 12.17
N PRO A 261 2.97 -11.90 10.94
CA PRO A 261 4.02 -11.11 10.29
C PRO A 261 4.28 -9.77 10.98
N SER A 262 3.29 -9.21 11.70
CA SER A 262 3.38 -7.90 12.36
C SER A 262 3.31 -7.99 13.90
N GLY A 263 3.62 -9.13 14.49
CA GLY A 263 3.53 -9.36 15.93
C GLY A 263 4.30 -8.33 16.77
N HIS A 264 5.46 -7.90 16.30
CA HIS A 264 6.26 -6.85 16.94
C HIS A 264 5.54 -5.49 16.98
N ILE A 265 4.72 -5.17 15.97
CA ILE A 265 3.92 -3.93 15.93
C ILE A 265 2.79 -4.00 16.97
N PHE A 266 2.10 -5.15 17.05
CA PHE A 266 1.05 -5.36 18.06
C PHE A 266 1.62 -5.28 19.47
N ALA A 267 2.75 -5.95 19.75
CA ALA A 267 3.42 -5.91 21.03
C ALA A 267 3.85 -4.48 21.41
N LYS A 268 4.45 -3.74 20.48
CA LYS A 268 4.83 -2.33 20.67
C LYS A 268 3.61 -1.45 21.01
N ARG A 269 2.51 -1.59 20.26
CA ARG A 269 1.29 -0.82 20.50
C ARG A 269 0.68 -1.13 21.86
N THR A 270 0.61 -2.41 22.24
CA THR A 270 0.09 -2.82 23.55
C THR A 270 0.96 -2.28 24.70
N ALA A 271 2.28 -2.36 24.57
CA ALA A 271 3.19 -1.79 25.55
C ALA A 271 3.09 -0.27 25.65
N ALA A 272 2.94 0.43 24.51
CA ALA A 272 2.82 1.89 24.48
C ALA A 272 1.47 2.38 25.00
N ALA A 273 0.40 1.61 24.88
CA ALA A 273 -0.94 2.02 25.30
C ALA A 273 -1.04 2.37 26.80
N SER A 274 -0.17 1.81 27.64
CA SER A 274 -0.10 2.15 29.06
C SER A 274 0.77 3.35 29.38
N LEU A 275 1.54 3.85 28.40
CA LEU A 275 2.52 4.94 28.57
C LEU A 275 2.06 6.24 27.93
N THR A 276 1.07 6.20 27.06
CA THR A 276 0.52 7.36 26.36
C THR A 276 -0.89 7.63 26.84
N LEU A 277 -1.19 8.91 27.09
CA LEU A 277 -2.59 9.33 27.21
C LEU A 277 -3.26 9.15 25.86
N PRO A 278 -4.52 8.69 25.84
CA PRO A 278 -5.26 8.47 24.61
C PRO A 278 -5.44 9.74 23.79
#